data_08e6d58e981bcf3cc270a1fe8fb86568
#
_entry.id   08e6d58e981bcf3cc270a1fe8fb86568
#
_cell.length_a   1.000
_cell.length_b   1.000
_cell.length_c   1.000
_cell.angle_alpha   90.00
_cell.angle_beta   90.00
_cell.angle_gamma   90.00
#
_symmetry.space_group_name_H-M   'P 1'
#
loop_
_entity.id
_entity.type
_entity.pdbx_description
1 polymer ?
#
loop_
_entity_poly.entity_id
_entity_poly.type
_entity_poly.pdbx_seq_one_letter_code
_entity_poly.pdbx_strand_id
1 'polypeptide(L)'
;MATLSEKEIRDRFNQKNIPKDPLWIEQAYSKSLPYEIRHLLCERLGFLADKGWTSIKSLIKKHGGQPELIYAVGICHQIEARDFLLNQLDEQKDLDINILKALACWGAVLNNSQLELILKSKSQAIRIAGLELLSFKSHLLHETELLELVNEPLKDFRDEVVIKGIKILQRRNEDAVIDRLKQLALNGSYPIAEQALIALGSIGTKYSSRQISELITQLDIKELQQKAKKQLSVQDIFLDRINN
;
A
#
# COMPACT_ATOMS: atom_id res chain seq x y z
N MET A 1 -34.77 -4.31 -20.99
CA MET A 1 -35.02 -4.32 -19.52
C MET A 1 -34.98 -2.90 -19.05
N ALA A 2 -35.91 -2.47 -18.20
CA ALA A 2 -35.91 -1.13 -17.62
C ALA A 2 -34.68 -0.98 -16.73
N THR A 3 -33.94 0.12 -16.89
CA THR A 3 -32.81 0.48 -16.03
C THR A 3 -33.36 0.84 -14.64
N LEU A 4 -32.85 0.19 -13.60
CA LEU A 4 -33.22 0.53 -12.22
C LEU A 4 -32.82 1.98 -11.91
N SER A 5 -33.69 2.71 -11.22
CA SER A 5 -33.40 4.06 -10.77
C SER A 5 -32.42 4.03 -9.60
N GLU A 6 -31.68 5.13 -9.41
CA GLU A 6 -30.80 5.32 -8.25
C GLU A 6 -31.53 5.06 -6.91
N LYS A 7 -32.76 5.55 -6.80
CA LYS A 7 -33.58 5.37 -5.60
C LYS A 7 -33.87 3.89 -5.30
N GLU A 8 -34.27 3.13 -6.31
CA GLU A 8 -34.54 1.70 -6.16
C GLU A 8 -33.29 0.92 -5.72
N ILE A 9 -32.12 1.29 -6.27
CA ILE A 9 -30.83 0.69 -5.87
C ILE A 9 -30.52 1.01 -4.41
N ARG A 10 -30.59 2.29 -4.01
CA ARG A 10 -30.34 2.72 -2.62
C ARG A 10 -31.29 2.05 -1.64
N ASP A 11 -32.58 2.01 -1.95
CA ASP A 11 -33.59 1.38 -1.12
C ASP A 11 -33.29 -0.12 -0.93
N ARG A 12 -32.77 -0.80 -1.96
CA ARG A 12 -32.39 -2.21 -1.89
C ARG A 12 -31.17 -2.43 -0.99
N PHE A 13 -30.18 -1.53 -1.01
CA PHE A 13 -29.01 -1.62 -0.15
C PHE A 13 -29.30 -1.24 1.31
N ASN A 14 -30.28 -0.37 1.55
CA ASN A 14 -30.70 0.04 2.89
C ASN A 14 -31.60 -0.99 3.61
N GLN A 15 -32.09 -2.01 2.89
CA GLN A 15 -32.86 -3.09 3.50
C GLN A 15 -31.94 -4.02 4.32
N LYS A 16 -32.50 -4.71 5.34
CA LYS A 16 -31.76 -5.70 6.15
C LYS A 16 -31.10 -6.82 5.32
N ASN A 17 -31.58 -7.06 4.11
CA ASN A 17 -31.02 -8.01 3.16
C ASN A 17 -30.29 -7.27 2.05
N ILE A 18 -29.02 -6.94 2.28
CA ILE A 18 -28.11 -6.42 1.25
C ILE A 18 -28.09 -7.38 0.06
N PRO A 19 -28.10 -6.91 -1.21
CA PRO A 19 -28.11 -7.76 -2.39
C PRO A 19 -26.99 -8.80 -2.39
N LYS A 20 -27.35 -10.06 -2.56
CA LYS A 20 -26.42 -11.22 -2.64
C LYS A 20 -26.43 -11.89 -4.00
N ASP A 21 -27.34 -11.47 -4.89
CA ASP A 21 -27.45 -11.99 -6.23
C ASP A 21 -26.55 -11.20 -7.19
N PRO A 22 -25.45 -11.79 -7.71
CA PRO A 22 -24.55 -11.10 -8.64
C PRO A 22 -25.25 -10.67 -9.93
N LEU A 23 -26.21 -11.45 -10.43
CA LEU A 23 -26.93 -11.14 -11.67
C LEU A 23 -27.81 -9.91 -11.51
N TRP A 24 -28.48 -9.75 -10.35
CA TRP A 24 -29.24 -8.55 -10.07
C TRP A 24 -28.34 -7.31 -10.02
N ILE A 25 -27.15 -7.42 -9.37
CA ILE A 25 -26.19 -6.30 -9.27
C ILE A 25 -25.66 -5.94 -10.67
N GLU A 26 -25.32 -6.95 -11.49
CA GLU A 26 -24.88 -6.77 -12.87
C GLU A 26 -25.93 -6.04 -13.72
N GLN A 27 -27.20 -6.41 -13.59
CA GLN A 27 -28.32 -5.76 -14.30
C GLN A 27 -28.58 -4.33 -13.81
N ALA A 28 -28.34 -4.06 -12.53
CA ALA A 28 -28.49 -2.74 -11.94
C ALA A 28 -27.38 -1.77 -12.38
N TYR A 29 -26.19 -2.25 -12.77
CA TYR A 29 -25.08 -1.42 -13.15
C TYR A 29 -25.29 -0.74 -14.50
N SER A 30 -25.11 0.60 -14.53
CA SER A 30 -25.10 1.41 -15.74
C SER A 30 -24.09 2.55 -15.61
N LYS A 31 -23.37 2.89 -16.71
CA LYS A 31 -22.48 4.07 -16.76
C LYS A 31 -23.18 5.39 -16.52
N SER A 32 -24.50 5.46 -16.72
CA SER A 32 -25.32 6.67 -16.47
C SER A 32 -25.60 6.92 -15.00
N LEU A 33 -25.39 5.93 -14.13
CA LEU A 33 -25.53 6.10 -12.68
C LEU A 33 -24.42 6.98 -12.10
N PRO A 34 -24.67 7.73 -11.01
CA PRO A 34 -23.65 8.43 -10.25
C PRO A 34 -22.52 7.47 -9.83
N TYR A 35 -21.28 8.00 -9.74
CA TYR A 35 -20.09 7.19 -9.40
C TYR A 35 -20.29 6.42 -8.09
N GLU A 36 -20.87 7.06 -7.06
CA GLU A 36 -21.08 6.47 -5.74
C GLU A 36 -21.95 5.21 -5.81
N ILE A 37 -22.98 5.23 -6.68
CA ILE A 37 -23.87 4.07 -6.87
C ILE A 37 -23.15 2.97 -7.65
N ARG A 38 -22.40 3.32 -8.70
CA ARG A 38 -21.60 2.35 -9.44
C ARG A 38 -20.57 1.70 -8.55
N HIS A 39 -19.88 2.50 -7.71
CA HIS A 39 -18.89 2.00 -6.76
C HIS A 39 -19.53 1.05 -5.74
N LEU A 40 -20.68 1.41 -5.16
CA LEU A 40 -21.44 0.58 -4.23
C LEU A 40 -21.81 -0.79 -4.85
N LEU A 41 -22.28 -0.81 -6.09
CA LEU A 41 -22.63 -2.03 -6.82
C LEU A 41 -21.38 -2.89 -7.07
N CYS A 42 -20.29 -2.27 -7.52
CA CYS A 42 -19.02 -2.96 -7.82
C CYS A 42 -18.35 -3.51 -6.56
N GLU A 43 -18.30 -2.72 -5.47
CA GLU A 43 -17.82 -3.16 -4.18
C GLU A 43 -18.59 -4.39 -3.69
N ARG A 44 -19.92 -4.36 -3.82
CA ARG A 44 -20.75 -5.51 -3.45
C ARG A 44 -20.43 -6.75 -4.28
N LEU A 45 -20.23 -6.63 -5.59
CA LEU A 45 -19.79 -7.75 -6.43
C LEU A 45 -18.44 -8.30 -5.96
N GLY A 46 -17.50 -7.45 -5.65
CA GLY A 46 -16.19 -7.86 -5.14
C GLY A 46 -16.32 -8.67 -3.84
N PHE A 47 -17.14 -8.24 -2.89
CA PHE A 47 -17.39 -8.98 -1.65
C PHE A 47 -18.15 -10.31 -1.83
N LEU A 48 -18.74 -10.56 -2.99
CA LEU A 48 -19.32 -11.86 -3.31
C LEU A 48 -18.27 -12.88 -3.80
N ALA A 49 -17.02 -12.47 -3.90
CA ALA A 49 -15.86 -13.30 -4.24
C ALA A 49 -16.08 -14.10 -5.54
N ASP A 50 -16.00 -15.43 -5.49
CA ASP A 50 -16.17 -16.35 -6.63
C ASP A 50 -17.50 -16.10 -7.37
N LYS A 51 -18.59 -15.89 -6.63
CA LYS A 51 -19.92 -15.63 -7.20
C LYS A 51 -19.99 -14.31 -7.94
N GLY A 52 -19.26 -13.30 -7.47
CA GLY A 52 -19.24 -11.98 -8.10
C GLY A 52 -18.30 -11.90 -9.30
N TRP A 53 -17.27 -12.73 -9.37
CA TRP A 53 -16.22 -12.65 -10.40
C TRP A 53 -16.76 -12.75 -11.83
N THR A 54 -17.71 -13.67 -12.07
CA THR A 54 -18.32 -13.82 -13.41
C THR A 54 -19.04 -12.56 -13.85
N SER A 55 -19.81 -11.91 -12.96
CA SER A 55 -20.51 -10.65 -13.25
C SER A 55 -19.53 -9.48 -13.42
N ILE A 56 -18.45 -9.43 -12.63
CA ILE A 56 -17.39 -8.41 -12.81
C ILE A 56 -16.77 -8.54 -14.20
N LYS A 57 -16.39 -9.75 -14.64
CA LYS A 57 -15.86 -10.00 -15.99
C LYS A 57 -16.83 -9.56 -17.09
N SER A 58 -18.11 -9.87 -16.93
CA SER A 58 -19.16 -9.47 -17.87
C SER A 58 -19.29 -7.96 -17.98
N LEU A 59 -19.28 -7.25 -16.83
CA LEU A 59 -19.33 -5.79 -16.79
C LEU A 59 -18.09 -5.15 -17.40
N ILE A 60 -16.90 -5.67 -17.15
CA ILE A 60 -15.66 -5.18 -17.78
C ILE A 60 -15.71 -5.35 -19.29
N LYS A 61 -16.16 -6.51 -19.78
CA LYS A 61 -16.32 -6.75 -21.22
C LYS A 61 -17.30 -5.76 -21.87
N LYS A 62 -18.38 -5.42 -21.18
CA LYS A 62 -19.44 -4.54 -21.67
C LYS A 62 -19.08 -3.04 -21.55
N HIS A 63 -18.43 -2.65 -20.48
CA HIS A 63 -18.25 -1.26 -20.11
C HIS A 63 -16.79 -0.80 -20.09
N GLY A 64 -15.83 -1.72 -20.30
CA GLY A 64 -14.40 -1.45 -20.16
C GLY A 64 -13.95 -1.44 -18.71
N GLY A 65 -12.64 -1.22 -18.47
CA GLY A 65 -12.02 -1.18 -17.15
C GLY A 65 -12.34 0.12 -16.40
N GLN A 66 -13.59 0.33 -16.02
CA GLN A 66 -13.96 1.47 -15.19
C GLN A 66 -13.28 1.35 -13.80
N PRO A 67 -12.85 2.47 -13.17
CA PRO A 67 -12.12 2.44 -11.90
C PRO A 67 -12.81 1.60 -10.81
N GLU A 68 -14.14 1.72 -10.68
CA GLU A 68 -14.91 0.95 -9.72
C GLU A 68 -14.99 -0.54 -10.04
N LEU A 69 -14.93 -0.92 -11.32
CA LEU A 69 -14.86 -2.34 -11.74
C LEU A 69 -13.47 -2.91 -11.47
N ILE A 70 -12.40 -2.16 -11.76
CA ILE A 70 -11.03 -2.56 -11.43
C ILE A 70 -10.85 -2.72 -9.91
N TYR A 71 -11.44 -1.82 -9.12
CA TYR A 71 -11.47 -1.96 -7.65
C TYR A 71 -12.16 -3.27 -7.22
N ALA A 72 -13.32 -3.59 -7.81
CA ALA A 72 -14.04 -4.83 -7.53
C ALA A 72 -13.20 -6.09 -7.85
N VAL A 73 -12.38 -6.05 -8.92
CA VAL A 73 -11.42 -7.13 -9.24
C VAL A 73 -10.42 -7.32 -8.09
N GLY A 74 -9.90 -6.23 -7.53
CA GLY A 74 -8.95 -6.27 -6.41
C GLY A 74 -9.52 -6.90 -5.15
N ILE A 75 -10.74 -6.54 -4.79
CA ILE A 75 -11.37 -7.01 -3.54
C ILE A 75 -12.04 -8.39 -3.64
N CYS A 76 -12.24 -8.93 -4.84
CA CYS A 76 -12.87 -10.26 -4.97
C CYS A 76 -11.95 -11.43 -4.61
N HIS A 77 -10.65 -11.21 -4.46
CA HIS A 77 -9.63 -12.16 -4.02
C HIS A 77 -9.61 -13.50 -4.78
N GLN A 78 -10.04 -13.52 -6.06
CA GLN A 78 -9.93 -14.68 -6.91
C GLN A 78 -8.58 -14.73 -7.64
N ILE A 79 -7.99 -15.91 -7.81
CA ILE A 79 -6.70 -16.07 -8.50
C ILE A 79 -6.80 -15.56 -9.94
N GLU A 80 -7.88 -15.91 -10.66
CA GLU A 80 -8.11 -15.39 -12.01
C GLU A 80 -8.24 -13.86 -12.08
N ALA A 81 -8.78 -13.23 -11.03
CA ALA A 81 -8.88 -11.78 -10.95
C ALA A 81 -7.51 -11.14 -10.77
N ARG A 82 -6.65 -11.72 -9.92
CA ARG A 82 -5.24 -11.30 -9.81
C ARG A 82 -4.53 -11.41 -11.15
N ASP A 83 -4.65 -12.56 -11.81
CA ASP A 83 -3.96 -12.81 -13.07
C ASP A 83 -4.46 -11.86 -14.17
N PHE A 84 -5.75 -11.51 -14.16
CA PHE A 84 -6.30 -10.45 -15.01
C PHE A 84 -5.61 -9.10 -14.75
N LEU A 85 -5.45 -8.68 -13.47
CA LEU A 85 -4.79 -7.43 -13.13
C LEU A 85 -3.31 -7.43 -13.52
N LEU A 86 -2.60 -8.54 -13.31
CA LEU A 86 -1.20 -8.69 -13.72
C LEU A 86 -1.03 -8.59 -15.23
N ASN A 87 -1.89 -9.26 -16.01
CA ASN A 87 -1.86 -9.14 -17.47
C ASN A 87 -2.14 -7.71 -17.92
N GLN A 88 -3.09 -7.02 -17.28
CA GLN A 88 -3.36 -5.60 -17.59
C GLN A 88 -2.16 -4.70 -17.26
N LEU A 89 -1.42 -4.98 -16.18
CA LEU A 89 -0.21 -4.25 -15.83
C LEU A 89 0.89 -4.43 -16.88
N ASP A 90 1.06 -5.65 -17.40
CA ASP A 90 2.11 -5.99 -18.37
C ASP A 90 1.79 -5.50 -19.79
N GLU A 91 0.51 -5.40 -20.16
CA GLU A 91 0.06 -4.96 -21.48
C GLU A 91 0.06 -3.45 -21.68
N GLN A 92 0.00 -2.68 -20.58
CA GLN A 92 -0.13 -1.22 -20.65
C GLN A 92 1.22 -0.54 -20.87
N LYS A 93 1.22 0.49 -21.74
CA LYS A 93 2.38 1.38 -21.93
C LYS A 93 2.59 2.31 -20.74
N ASP A 94 1.50 2.74 -20.10
CA ASP A 94 1.48 3.66 -18.99
C ASP A 94 0.91 2.97 -17.75
N LEU A 95 1.50 3.23 -16.59
CA LEU A 95 1.06 2.64 -15.32
C LEU A 95 -0.30 3.22 -14.89
N ASP A 96 -1.32 2.38 -14.78
CA ASP A 96 -2.63 2.75 -14.25
C ASP A 96 -2.68 2.59 -12.73
N ILE A 97 -2.93 3.71 -12.05
CA ILE A 97 -3.05 3.74 -10.59
C ILE A 97 -4.18 2.85 -10.04
N ASN A 98 -5.27 2.67 -10.80
CA ASN A 98 -6.39 1.82 -10.37
C ASN A 98 -5.99 0.35 -10.37
N ILE A 99 -5.21 -0.10 -11.36
CA ILE A 99 -4.67 -1.46 -11.42
C ILE A 99 -3.70 -1.70 -10.25
N LEU A 100 -2.78 -0.76 -9.99
CA LEU A 100 -1.83 -0.88 -8.88
C LEU A 100 -2.53 -0.94 -7.53
N LYS A 101 -3.55 -0.10 -7.31
CA LYS A 101 -4.37 -0.13 -6.08
C LYS A 101 -5.16 -1.43 -5.95
N ALA A 102 -5.70 -1.95 -7.05
CA ALA A 102 -6.43 -3.21 -7.04
C ALA A 102 -5.49 -4.40 -6.73
N LEU A 103 -4.27 -4.41 -7.30
CA LEU A 103 -3.23 -5.39 -6.98
C LEU A 103 -2.80 -5.31 -5.51
N ALA A 104 -2.64 -4.08 -4.97
CA ALA A 104 -2.33 -3.88 -3.57
C ALA A 104 -3.47 -4.35 -2.65
N CYS A 105 -4.72 -4.07 -3.02
CA CYS A 105 -5.90 -4.54 -2.31
C CYS A 105 -5.98 -6.08 -2.29
N TRP A 106 -5.62 -6.73 -3.40
CA TRP A 106 -5.53 -8.18 -3.49
C TRP A 106 -4.38 -8.76 -2.64
N GLY A 107 -3.34 -7.97 -2.35
CA GLY A 107 -2.10 -8.43 -1.71
C GLY A 107 -1.14 -9.11 -2.70
N ALA A 108 -1.15 -8.69 -3.96
CA ALA A 108 -0.35 -9.31 -5.01
C ALA A 108 1.16 -9.07 -4.80
N VAL A 109 1.96 -10.11 -5.06
CA VAL A 109 3.43 -10.03 -5.02
C VAL A 109 3.94 -9.85 -6.45
N LEU A 110 4.54 -8.69 -6.73
CA LEU A 110 5.12 -8.36 -8.03
C LEU A 110 6.59 -8.84 -8.12
N ASN A 111 7.08 -9.02 -9.34
CA ASN A 111 8.51 -9.25 -9.57
C ASN A 111 9.33 -7.96 -9.37
N ASN A 112 10.67 -8.08 -9.24
CA ASN A 112 11.53 -6.93 -8.97
C ASN A 112 11.52 -5.92 -10.12
N SER A 113 11.45 -6.37 -11.37
CA SER A 113 11.44 -5.48 -12.55
C SER A 113 10.17 -4.63 -12.61
N GLN A 114 8.99 -5.21 -12.30
CA GLN A 114 7.72 -4.48 -12.20
C GLN A 114 7.77 -3.45 -11.06
N LEU A 115 8.26 -3.85 -9.87
CA LEU A 115 8.42 -2.94 -8.73
C LEU A 115 9.37 -1.78 -9.05
N GLU A 116 10.51 -2.06 -9.67
CA GLU A 116 11.48 -1.04 -10.05
C GLU A 116 10.87 0.01 -11.00
N LEU A 117 10.13 -0.43 -12.03
CA LEU A 117 9.44 0.45 -12.96
C LEU A 117 8.42 1.36 -12.23
N ILE A 118 7.62 0.79 -11.33
CA ILE A 118 6.60 1.51 -10.57
C ILE A 118 7.25 2.53 -9.62
N LEU A 119 8.30 2.12 -8.90
CA LEU A 119 8.98 2.94 -7.90
C LEU A 119 9.81 4.09 -8.51
N LYS A 120 10.21 3.98 -9.78
CA LYS A 120 10.86 5.05 -10.57
C LYS A 120 9.87 6.03 -11.21
N SER A 121 8.56 5.80 -11.13
CA SER A 121 7.54 6.68 -11.71
C SER A 121 7.66 8.10 -11.16
N LYS A 122 7.39 9.09 -12.02
CA LYS A 122 7.30 10.52 -11.62
C LYS A 122 6.04 10.83 -10.80
N SER A 123 5.01 9.99 -10.89
CA SER A 123 3.76 10.15 -10.16
C SER A 123 3.90 9.72 -8.70
N GLN A 124 3.57 10.62 -7.77
CA GLN A 124 3.52 10.33 -6.34
C GLN A 124 2.59 9.16 -6.02
N ALA A 125 1.37 9.20 -6.57
CA ALA A 125 0.37 8.17 -6.32
C ALA A 125 0.84 6.78 -6.77
N ILE A 126 1.51 6.69 -7.93
CA ILE A 126 2.08 5.44 -8.44
C ILE A 126 3.22 4.95 -7.54
N ARG A 127 4.15 5.84 -7.12
CA ARG A 127 5.22 5.46 -6.18
C ARG A 127 4.67 4.94 -4.86
N ILE A 128 3.64 5.60 -4.30
CA ILE A 128 3.00 5.18 -3.05
C ILE A 128 2.36 3.79 -3.21
N ALA A 129 1.63 3.55 -4.30
CA ALA A 129 1.06 2.24 -4.60
C ALA A 129 2.15 1.17 -4.79
N GLY A 130 3.26 1.53 -5.44
CA GLY A 130 4.43 0.65 -5.57
C GLY A 130 5.06 0.27 -4.24
N LEU A 131 5.20 1.23 -3.32
CA LEU A 131 5.69 0.95 -1.96
C LEU A 131 4.73 0.07 -1.17
N GLU A 132 3.43 0.23 -1.36
CA GLU A 132 2.44 -0.66 -0.76
C GLU A 132 2.59 -2.10 -1.29
N LEU A 133 2.71 -2.28 -2.61
CA LEU A 133 2.97 -3.57 -3.24
C LEU A 133 4.31 -4.18 -2.79
N LEU A 134 5.37 -3.37 -2.69
CA LEU A 134 6.67 -3.82 -2.17
C LEU A 134 6.55 -4.32 -0.72
N SER A 135 5.66 -3.73 0.09
CA SER A 135 5.50 -4.13 1.49
C SER A 135 5.09 -5.60 1.66
N PHE A 136 4.36 -6.18 0.69
CA PHE A 136 3.98 -7.60 0.71
C PHE A 136 5.16 -8.54 0.41
N LYS A 137 6.17 -8.05 -0.28
CA LYS A 137 7.36 -8.83 -0.67
C LYS A 137 8.60 -8.53 0.19
N SER A 138 8.64 -7.40 0.86
CA SER A 138 9.84 -6.88 1.53
C SER A 138 10.54 -7.87 2.46
N HIS A 139 9.78 -8.75 3.12
CA HIS A 139 10.31 -9.77 4.04
C HIS A 139 10.99 -10.96 3.32
N LEU A 140 10.77 -11.12 2.01
CA LEU A 140 11.37 -12.19 1.19
C LEU A 140 12.66 -11.75 0.50
N LEU A 141 12.92 -10.43 0.44
CA LEU A 141 14.06 -9.88 -0.27
C LEU A 141 15.32 -9.90 0.59
N HIS A 142 16.46 -10.10 -0.05
CA HIS A 142 17.75 -9.82 0.60
C HIS A 142 17.86 -8.31 0.88
N GLU A 143 18.61 -7.94 1.93
CA GLU A 143 18.72 -6.52 2.34
C GLU A 143 19.19 -5.59 1.22
N THR A 144 20.14 -6.04 0.40
CA THR A 144 20.69 -5.27 -0.73
C THR A 144 19.63 -5.01 -1.79
N GLU A 145 18.84 -6.03 -2.16
CA GLU A 145 17.75 -5.89 -3.13
C GLU A 145 16.64 -4.94 -2.62
N LEU A 146 16.31 -5.04 -1.33
CA LEU A 146 15.35 -4.14 -0.72
C LEU A 146 15.84 -2.70 -0.74
N LEU A 147 17.09 -2.45 -0.33
CA LEU A 147 17.69 -1.12 -0.31
C LEU A 147 17.82 -0.52 -1.72
N GLU A 148 18.09 -1.33 -2.74
CA GLU A 148 18.09 -0.90 -4.15
C GLU A 148 16.70 -0.46 -4.60
N LEU A 149 15.67 -1.26 -4.33
CA LEU A 149 14.28 -0.93 -4.70
C LEU A 149 13.76 0.35 -4.03
N VAL A 150 14.07 0.56 -2.74
CA VAL A 150 13.61 1.75 -2.03
C VAL A 150 14.50 2.99 -2.25
N ASN A 151 15.66 2.86 -2.91
CA ASN A 151 16.63 3.95 -3.05
C ASN A 151 16.04 5.20 -3.70
N GLU A 152 15.31 5.06 -4.81
CA GLU A 152 14.66 6.19 -5.48
C GLU A 152 13.50 6.78 -4.67
N PRO A 153 12.56 5.99 -4.09
CA PRO A 153 11.56 6.51 -3.16
C PRO A 153 12.14 7.26 -1.96
N LEU A 154 13.26 6.79 -1.38
CA LEU A 154 13.89 7.45 -0.23
C LEU A 154 14.63 8.75 -0.56
N LYS A 155 14.79 9.09 -1.84
CA LYS A 155 15.32 10.36 -2.35
C LYS A 155 14.23 11.28 -2.89
N ASP A 156 12.96 10.90 -2.78
CA ASP A 156 11.84 11.72 -3.27
C ASP A 156 11.79 13.04 -2.46
N PHE A 157 11.50 14.13 -3.15
CA PHE A 157 11.34 15.44 -2.51
C PHE A 157 10.04 15.57 -1.70
N ARG A 158 9.13 14.60 -1.84
CA ARG A 158 7.82 14.53 -1.16
C ARG A 158 7.93 13.63 0.07
N ASP A 159 7.82 14.21 1.24
CA ASP A 159 7.95 13.52 2.53
C ASP A 159 7.08 12.26 2.63
N GLU A 160 5.86 12.31 2.10
CA GLU A 160 4.94 11.16 2.16
C GLU A 160 5.51 9.90 1.50
N VAL A 161 6.19 10.05 0.35
CA VAL A 161 6.82 8.91 -0.35
C VAL A 161 7.97 8.35 0.48
N VAL A 162 8.83 9.23 1.01
CA VAL A 162 9.97 8.84 1.86
C VAL A 162 9.48 8.13 3.12
N ILE A 163 8.46 8.68 3.79
CA ILE A 163 7.87 8.10 5.00
C ILE A 163 7.29 6.70 4.73
N LYS A 164 6.65 6.49 3.58
CA LYS A 164 6.18 5.15 3.20
C LYS A 164 7.36 4.17 3.00
N GLY A 165 8.47 4.60 2.40
CA GLY A 165 9.70 3.82 2.28
C GLY A 165 10.29 3.46 3.65
N ILE A 166 10.38 4.42 4.58
CA ILE A 166 10.83 4.21 5.96
C ILE A 166 9.99 3.13 6.66
N LYS A 167 8.65 3.13 6.49
CA LYS A 167 7.77 2.12 7.08
C LYS A 167 8.03 0.70 6.58
N ILE A 168 8.57 0.54 5.38
CA ILE A 168 9.01 -0.77 4.87
C ILE A 168 10.31 -1.18 5.58
N LEU A 169 11.30 -0.28 5.65
CA LEU A 169 12.58 -0.51 6.31
C LEU A 169 12.43 -0.79 7.82
N GLN A 170 11.46 -0.18 8.47
CA GLN A 170 11.15 -0.38 9.90
C GLN A 170 10.92 -1.86 10.28
N ARG A 171 10.56 -2.71 9.31
CA ARG A 171 10.30 -4.15 9.53
C ARG A 171 11.55 -5.02 9.38
N ARG A 172 12.71 -4.42 9.24
CA ARG A 172 13.98 -5.07 8.95
C ARG A 172 15.01 -4.67 10.01
N ASN A 173 15.91 -5.59 10.35
CA ASN A 173 16.86 -5.40 11.46
C ASN A 173 18.35 -5.54 11.05
N GLU A 174 18.61 -5.60 9.77
CA GLU A 174 19.97 -5.66 9.23
C GLU A 174 20.70 -4.32 9.40
N ASP A 175 22.00 -4.37 9.67
CA ASP A 175 22.81 -3.18 9.97
C ASP A 175 22.76 -2.13 8.85
N ALA A 176 22.80 -2.55 7.58
CA ALA A 176 22.74 -1.64 6.44
C ALA A 176 21.39 -0.89 6.37
N VAL A 177 20.28 -1.52 6.78
CA VAL A 177 18.96 -0.90 6.87
C VAL A 177 18.94 0.13 8.00
N ILE A 178 19.49 -0.21 9.17
CA ILE A 178 19.62 0.69 10.33
C ILE A 178 20.45 1.91 9.97
N ASP A 179 21.59 1.72 9.27
CA ASP A 179 22.44 2.82 8.80
C ASP A 179 21.70 3.73 7.81
N ARG A 180 20.88 3.16 6.92
CA ARG A 180 20.06 3.96 6.00
C ARG A 180 19.02 4.80 6.76
N LEU A 181 18.37 4.25 7.77
CA LEU A 181 17.43 4.98 8.63
C LEU A 181 18.14 6.08 9.43
N LYS A 182 19.35 5.82 9.95
CA LYS A 182 20.20 6.85 10.59
C LYS A 182 20.47 8.02 9.65
N GLN A 183 20.85 7.76 8.40
CA GLN A 183 21.09 8.81 7.40
C GLN A 183 19.83 9.65 7.14
N LEU A 184 18.66 9.03 7.09
CA LEU A 184 17.38 9.75 6.95
C LEU A 184 17.03 10.58 8.19
N ALA A 185 17.39 10.12 9.38
CA ALA A 185 17.22 10.90 10.62
C ALA A 185 18.11 12.14 10.67
N LEU A 186 19.32 12.07 10.12
CA LEU A 186 20.28 13.19 10.09
C LEU A 186 19.97 14.22 8.99
N ASN A 187 19.61 13.74 7.80
CA ASN A 187 19.60 14.58 6.60
C ASN A 187 18.20 14.86 6.05
N GLY A 188 17.16 14.22 6.60
CA GLY A 188 15.79 14.39 6.14
C GLY A 188 15.12 15.67 6.68
N SER A 189 13.98 16.05 6.08
CA SER A 189 13.10 17.05 6.68
C SER A 189 12.64 16.59 8.07
N TYR A 190 12.10 17.52 8.86
CA TYR A 190 11.64 17.19 10.22
C TYR A 190 10.69 15.97 10.26
N PRO A 191 9.64 15.87 9.41
CA PRO A 191 8.78 14.68 9.37
C PRO A 191 9.52 13.38 9.01
N ILE A 192 10.49 13.46 8.10
CA ILE A 192 11.31 12.29 7.70
C ILE A 192 12.21 11.86 8.86
N ALA A 193 12.92 12.81 9.48
CA ALA A 193 13.80 12.54 10.61
C ALA A 193 13.03 11.93 11.78
N GLU A 194 11.87 12.50 12.12
CA GLU A 194 10.99 11.96 13.15
C GLU A 194 10.57 10.51 12.86
N GLN A 195 10.10 10.24 11.63
CA GLN A 195 9.68 8.88 11.25
C GLN A 195 10.85 7.89 11.25
N ALA A 196 12.05 8.33 10.84
CA ALA A 196 13.25 7.49 10.87
C ALA A 196 13.67 7.15 12.31
N LEU A 197 13.58 8.10 13.26
CA LEU A 197 13.80 7.83 14.68
C LEU A 197 12.80 6.83 15.25
N ILE A 198 11.52 6.95 14.90
CA ILE A 198 10.48 6.00 15.31
C ILE A 198 10.79 4.61 14.74
N ALA A 199 11.20 4.53 13.46
CA ALA A 199 11.57 3.27 12.83
C ALA A 199 12.77 2.62 13.52
N LEU A 200 13.84 3.37 13.79
CA LEU A 200 15.01 2.88 14.55
C LEU A 200 14.60 2.38 15.94
N GLY A 201 13.71 3.12 16.64
CA GLY A 201 13.19 2.74 17.95
C GLY A 201 12.42 1.42 17.93
N SER A 202 11.67 1.15 16.87
CA SER A 202 10.85 -0.06 16.74
C SER A 202 11.63 -1.31 16.33
N ILE A 203 12.83 -1.17 15.75
CA ILE A 203 13.68 -2.30 15.36
C ILE A 203 14.19 -3.08 16.60
N GLY A 204 14.57 -2.38 17.67
CA GLY A 204 14.83 -2.98 18.97
C GLY A 204 16.08 -3.89 19.03
N THR A 205 17.14 -3.59 18.27
CA THR A 205 18.43 -4.31 18.35
C THR A 205 19.47 -3.51 19.11
N LYS A 206 20.52 -4.18 19.63
CA LYS A 206 21.67 -3.48 20.25
C LYS A 206 22.32 -2.49 19.28
N TYR A 207 22.36 -2.84 17.99
CA TYR A 207 22.91 -1.96 16.95
C TYR A 207 22.04 -0.72 16.75
N SER A 208 20.72 -0.88 16.66
CA SER A 208 19.80 0.27 16.53
C SER A 208 19.84 1.18 17.76
N SER A 209 19.93 0.62 19.00
CA SER A 209 20.11 1.41 20.24
C SER A 209 21.37 2.26 20.20
N ARG A 210 22.51 1.66 19.77
CA ARG A 210 23.76 2.38 19.60
C ARG A 210 23.62 3.54 18.60
N GLN A 211 23.00 3.27 17.45
CA GLN A 211 22.80 4.32 16.41
C GLN A 211 21.90 5.45 16.93
N ILE A 212 20.84 5.15 17.70
CA ILE A 212 20.01 6.19 18.33
C ILE A 212 20.80 7.00 19.36
N SER A 213 21.64 6.34 20.17
CA SER A 213 22.50 7.03 21.15
C SER A 213 23.46 8.03 20.48
N GLU A 214 24.06 7.65 19.35
CA GLU A 214 24.91 8.53 18.55
C GLU A 214 24.08 9.72 17.95
N LEU A 215 22.87 9.47 17.48
CA LEU A 215 21.97 10.51 16.95
C LEU A 215 21.60 11.58 17.97
N ILE A 216 21.48 11.25 19.26
CA ILE A 216 21.19 12.23 20.33
C ILE A 216 22.22 13.37 20.36
N THR A 217 23.47 13.06 20.03
CA THR A 217 24.57 14.05 20.02
C THR A 217 24.76 14.73 18.67
N GLN A 218 24.28 14.12 17.58
CA GLN A 218 24.48 14.58 16.21
C GLN A 218 23.33 15.44 15.67
N LEU A 219 22.13 15.32 16.24
CA LEU A 219 20.96 16.07 15.81
C LEU A 219 21.03 17.53 16.34
N ASP A 220 20.78 18.49 15.46
CA ASP A 220 20.78 19.93 15.85
C ASP A 220 19.45 20.37 16.47
N ILE A 221 18.34 19.68 16.16
CA ILE A 221 16.99 20.05 16.59
C ILE A 221 16.67 19.41 17.94
N LYS A 222 16.47 20.24 18.98
CA LYS A 222 16.19 19.76 20.35
C LYS A 222 15.00 18.82 20.46
N GLU A 223 13.94 19.06 19.72
CA GLU A 223 12.74 18.20 19.68
C GLU A 223 13.06 16.80 19.14
N LEU A 224 13.90 16.70 18.11
CA LEU A 224 14.36 15.43 17.58
C LEU A 224 15.30 14.71 18.55
N GLN A 225 16.19 15.45 19.25
CA GLN A 225 17.02 14.87 20.33
C GLN A 225 16.14 14.26 21.45
N GLN A 226 15.07 14.96 21.86
CA GLN A 226 14.14 14.44 22.87
C GLN A 226 13.40 13.19 22.37
N LYS A 227 12.99 13.18 21.11
CA LYS A 227 12.38 11.99 20.48
C LYS A 227 13.35 10.83 20.43
N ALA A 228 14.62 11.06 20.05
CA ALA A 228 15.66 10.03 20.06
C ALA A 228 15.86 9.45 21.47
N LYS A 229 15.96 10.29 22.51
CA LYS A 229 16.04 9.86 23.93
C LYS A 229 14.85 9.00 24.33
N LYS A 230 13.63 9.38 23.92
CA LYS A 230 12.42 8.61 24.20
C LYS A 230 12.47 7.23 23.51
N GLN A 231 12.90 7.15 22.24
CA GLN A 231 13.02 5.88 21.52
C GLN A 231 14.07 4.97 22.16
N LEU A 232 15.21 5.52 22.57
CA LEU A 232 16.26 4.76 23.28
C LEU A 232 15.73 4.19 24.60
N SER A 233 15.06 5.01 25.42
CA SER A 233 14.49 4.56 26.69
C SER A 233 13.47 3.41 26.51
N VAL A 234 12.66 3.44 25.45
CA VAL A 234 11.71 2.36 25.15
C VAL A 234 12.45 1.08 24.75
N GLN A 235 13.53 1.19 23.96
CA GLN A 235 14.34 0.03 23.56
C GLN A 235 15.05 -0.61 24.75
N ASP A 236 15.63 0.20 25.65
CA ASP A 236 16.35 -0.29 26.83
C ASP A 236 15.42 -1.16 27.72
N ILE A 237 14.20 -0.69 27.98
CA ILE A 237 13.17 -1.44 28.70
C ILE A 237 12.84 -2.77 28.01
N PHE A 238 12.79 -2.77 26.68
CA PHE A 238 12.47 -3.97 25.89
C PHE A 238 13.63 -4.98 25.91
N LEU A 239 14.86 -4.50 25.71
CA LEU A 239 16.08 -5.34 25.70
C LEU A 239 16.35 -5.96 27.08
N ASP A 240 16.11 -5.23 28.17
CA ASP A 240 16.23 -5.74 29.53
C ASP A 240 15.25 -6.88 29.82
N ARG A 241 14.02 -6.82 29.25
CA ARG A 241 13.03 -7.89 29.39
C ARG A 241 13.36 -9.17 28.63
N ILE A 242 14.12 -9.07 27.54
CA ILE A 242 14.53 -10.25 26.75
C ILE A 242 15.75 -10.94 27.37
N ASN A 243 16.58 -10.20 28.11
CA ASN A 243 17.81 -10.73 28.73
C ASN A 243 17.58 -11.28 30.16
N ASN A 244 16.38 -11.09 30.73
CA ASN A 244 15.93 -11.67 32.03
C ASN A 244 14.88 -12.77 31.78
#